data_3f95910a4cd22cd9e620bbd4b541bb80
#
_entry.id   3f95910a4cd22cd9e620bbd4b541bb80
#
_cell.length_a   1.000
_cell.length_b   1.000
_cell.length_c   1.000
_cell.angle_alpha   90.00
_cell.angle_beta   90.00
_cell.angle_gamma   90.00
#
_symmetry.space_group_name_H-M   'P 1'
#
loop_
_entity.id
_entity.type
_entity.pdbx_description
1 polymer ?
#
loop_
_entity_poly.entity_id
_entity_poly.type
_entity_poly.pdbx_seq_one_letter_code
_entity_poly.pdbx_strand_id
1 'polypeptide(L)'
;IIAIANEDKYPTMSVFKFHIAVTALKKMEAENIPLDKMVYIKQKEMLKNTYSPLRDKYPDQGIRISYRDIIKYTVSISDNNTCDWLIRFVGGIDKVDSYIKSLGIKDMNFTETEESMHTDIMLCYNNWSTPLAIAQLLKKLHTENILTKEHFAFLETAMLDCVSGKNKLIAGLPTDIKFGHK
;
A
#
# COMPACT_ATOMS: atom_id res chain seq x y z
N ILE A 1 -14.35 22.20 -0.69
CA ILE A 1 -14.24 20.79 -1.15
C ILE A 1 -15.34 20.59 -2.19
N ILE A 2 -14.96 20.21 -3.40
CA ILE A 2 -15.91 19.78 -4.42
C ILE A 2 -16.10 18.28 -4.23
N ALA A 3 -17.33 17.83 -4.03
CA ALA A 3 -17.70 16.43 -3.83
C ALA A 3 -18.52 15.95 -5.03
N ILE A 4 -18.02 14.92 -5.73
CA ILE A 4 -18.72 14.26 -6.84
C ILE A 4 -18.62 12.76 -6.61
N ALA A 5 -19.77 12.06 -6.49
CA ALA A 5 -19.84 10.61 -6.28
C ALA A 5 -18.92 10.10 -5.14
N ASN A 6 -18.80 10.89 -4.07
CA ASN A 6 -17.84 10.65 -2.99
C ASN A 6 -18.22 9.49 -2.06
N GLU A 7 -19.46 9.01 -2.16
CA GLU A 7 -19.99 7.94 -1.33
C GLU A 7 -20.13 6.62 -2.12
N ASP A 8 -19.84 6.65 -3.42
CA ASP A 8 -19.84 5.46 -4.23
C ASP A 8 -18.67 4.52 -3.89
N LYS A 9 -18.93 3.23 -3.95
CA LYS A 9 -17.93 2.19 -3.70
C LYS A 9 -17.14 1.88 -4.97
N TYR A 10 -15.84 2.12 -4.93
CA TYR A 10 -14.95 1.82 -6.05
C TYR A 10 -13.97 0.72 -5.66
N PRO A 11 -13.69 -0.25 -6.54
CA PRO A 11 -12.64 -1.22 -6.31
C PRO A 11 -11.29 -0.49 -6.21
N THR A 12 -10.57 -0.74 -5.14
CA THR A 12 -9.35 0.01 -4.85
C THR A 12 -8.18 -0.37 -5.75
N MET A 13 -8.23 -1.55 -6.36
CA MET A 13 -7.09 -2.07 -7.09
C MET A 13 -5.79 -1.86 -6.27
N SER A 14 -4.71 -1.40 -6.87
CA SER A 14 -3.46 -1.16 -6.14
C SER A 14 -3.49 -0.01 -5.11
N VAL A 15 -4.55 0.79 -5.04
CA VAL A 15 -4.66 1.85 -4.02
C VAL A 15 -4.68 1.27 -2.60
N PHE A 16 -5.18 0.04 -2.40
CA PHE A 16 -5.17 -0.60 -1.08
C PHE A 16 -3.76 -0.83 -0.51
N LYS A 17 -2.72 -0.88 -1.35
CA LYS A 17 -1.32 -1.00 -0.95
C LYS A 17 -0.84 0.17 -0.08
N PHE A 18 -1.44 1.35 -0.26
CA PHE A 18 -1.23 2.48 0.63
C PHE A 18 -1.71 2.18 2.06
N HIS A 19 -2.89 1.60 2.21
CA HIS A 19 -3.45 1.22 3.52
C HIS A 19 -2.60 0.13 4.21
N ILE A 20 -2.10 -0.83 3.42
CA ILE A 20 -1.19 -1.87 3.89
C ILE A 20 0.12 -1.26 4.40
N ALA A 21 0.69 -0.31 3.65
CA ALA A 21 1.93 0.37 4.05
C ALA A 21 1.74 1.18 5.36
N VAL A 22 0.63 1.90 5.50
CA VAL A 22 0.28 2.62 6.75
C VAL A 22 0.20 1.66 7.93
N THR A 23 -0.49 0.53 7.76
CA THR A 23 -0.65 -0.50 8.81
C THR A 23 0.70 -1.15 9.15
N ALA A 24 1.52 -1.45 8.15
CA ALA A 24 2.85 -2.04 8.35
C ALA A 24 3.78 -1.09 9.12
N LEU A 25 3.81 0.19 8.74
CA LEU A 25 4.59 1.21 9.43
C LEU A 25 4.15 1.36 10.89
N LYS A 26 2.84 1.35 11.13
CA LYS A 26 2.31 1.42 12.51
C LYS A 26 2.71 0.20 13.35
N LYS A 27 2.67 -0.99 12.78
CA LYS A 27 3.16 -2.20 13.46
C LYS A 27 4.66 -2.11 13.74
N MET A 28 5.45 -1.61 12.78
CA MET A 28 6.89 -1.43 12.98
C MET A 28 7.18 -0.47 14.14
N GLU A 29 6.41 0.62 14.29
CA GLU A 29 6.52 1.52 15.44
C GLU A 29 6.22 0.80 16.76
N ALA A 30 5.12 0.04 16.80
CA ALA A 30 4.69 -0.67 18.01
C ALA A 30 5.71 -1.73 18.46
N GLU A 31 6.41 -2.35 17.49
CA GLU A 31 7.38 -3.42 17.74
C GLU A 31 8.85 -2.92 17.73
N ASN A 32 9.08 -1.61 17.62
CA ASN A 32 10.40 -0.98 17.51
C ASN A 32 11.27 -1.60 16.40
N ILE A 33 10.68 -1.86 15.24
CA ILE A 33 11.36 -2.40 14.07
C ILE A 33 11.88 -1.23 13.22
N PRO A 34 13.20 -1.06 13.06
CA PRO A 34 13.73 0.00 12.20
C PRO A 34 13.49 -0.30 10.71
N LEU A 35 13.31 0.75 9.90
CA LEU A 35 13.09 0.65 8.46
C LEU A 35 14.20 -0.15 7.75
N ASP A 36 15.44 -0.05 8.22
CA ASP A 36 16.59 -0.68 7.59
C ASP A 36 16.87 -2.11 8.11
N LYS A 37 16.00 -2.64 8.99
CA LYS A 37 16.08 -4.04 9.40
C LYS A 37 15.92 -4.95 8.18
N MET A 38 16.87 -5.86 8.02
CA MET A 38 16.85 -6.82 6.92
C MET A 38 16.00 -8.04 7.27
N VAL A 39 15.27 -8.52 6.28
CA VAL A 39 14.52 -9.78 6.30
C VAL A 39 14.88 -10.62 5.09
N TYR A 40 14.54 -11.90 5.13
CA TYR A 40 14.76 -12.81 4.01
C TYR A 40 13.40 -13.30 3.47
N ILE A 41 13.12 -12.96 2.23
CA ILE A 41 11.95 -13.46 1.49
C ILE A 41 12.39 -14.70 0.72
N LYS A 42 11.80 -15.85 1.01
CA LYS A 42 12.11 -17.10 0.30
C LYS A 42 11.50 -17.06 -1.10
N GLN A 43 12.20 -17.64 -2.07
CA GLN A 43 11.68 -17.72 -3.45
C GLN A 43 10.27 -18.34 -3.51
N LYS A 44 10.03 -19.41 -2.74
CA LYS A 44 8.71 -20.08 -2.69
C LYS A 44 7.57 -19.23 -2.14
N GLU A 45 7.88 -18.10 -1.50
CA GLU A 45 6.90 -17.15 -0.96
C GLU A 45 6.50 -16.08 -1.99
N MET A 46 7.14 -16.09 -3.16
CA MET A 46 6.87 -15.18 -4.27
C MET A 46 6.09 -15.89 -5.36
N LEU A 47 4.92 -15.37 -5.67
CA LEU A 47 4.07 -15.87 -6.77
C LEU A 47 4.75 -15.63 -8.12
N LYS A 48 4.75 -16.67 -8.97
CA LYS A 48 5.42 -16.62 -10.28
C LYS A 48 4.67 -15.79 -11.32
N ASN A 49 3.35 -15.84 -11.32
CA ASN A 49 2.50 -15.30 -12.38
C ASN A 49 1.81 -13.98 -11.99
N THR A 50 2.43 -13.15 -11.16
CA THR A 50 1.90 -11.83 -10.78
C THR A 50 2.90 -10.74 -11.12
N TYR A 51 2.43 -9.48 -11.17
CA TYR A 51 3.32 -8.33 -11.37
C TYR A 51 4.25 -8.15 -10.18
N SER A 52 5.53 -8.43 -10.36
CA SER A 52 6.52 -8.30 -9.29
C SER A 52 7.91 -8.00 -9.83
N PRO A 53 8.24 -6.72 -10.04
CA PRO A 53 9.60 -6.30 -10.44
C PRO A 53 10.70 -6.76 -9.47
N LEU A 54 10.38 -6.93 -8.18
CA LEU A 54 11.34 -7.48 -7.22
C LEU A 54 11.69 -8.93 -7.57
N ARG A 55 10.68 -9.80 -7.78
CA ARG A 55 10.91 -11.19 -8.19
C ARG A 55 11.65 -11.25 -9.53
N ASP A 56 11.26 -10.42 -10.49
CA ASP A 56 11.84 -10.42 -11.85
C ASP A 56 13.32 -10.04 -11.85
N LYS A 57 13.73 -9.23 -10.87
CA LYS A 57 15.14 -8.90 -10.63
C LYS A 57 15.94 -10.07 -10.03
N TYR A 58 15.27 -11.00 -9.32
CA TYR A 58 15.87 -12.13 -8.62
C TYR A 58 15.06 -13.41 -8.85
N PRO A 59 14.99 -13.94 -10.08
CA PRO A 59 14.00 -14.94 -10.49
C PRO A 59 14.18 -16.30 -9.82
N ASP A 60 15.41 -16.67 -9.47
CA ASP A 60 15.75 -18.04 -9.06
C ASP A 60 16.27 -18.16 -7.62
N GLN A 61 16.12 -17.10 -6.81
CA GLN A 61 16.65 -17.10 -5.44
C GLN A 61 15.76 -16.34 -4.47
N GLY A 62 15.93 -16.64 -3.19
CA GLY A 62 15.39 -15.80 -2.12
C GLY A 62 16.15 -14.48 -2.00
N ILE A 63 15.52 -13.49 -1.40
CA ILE A 63 16.02 -12.11 -1.39
C ILE A 63 16.18 -11.64 0.04
N ARG A 64 17.40 -11.14 0.35
CA ARG A 64 17.61 -10.37 1.58
C ARG A 64 17.34 -8.89 1.30
N ILE A 65 16.37 -8.30 1.99
CA ILE A 65 15.83 -6.98 1.68
C ILE A 65 15.41 -6.26 2.97
N SER A 66 15.49 -4.93 2.98
CA SER A 66 15.04 -4.12 4.12
C SER A 66 13.52 -3.93 4.11
N TYR A 67 12.91 -3.65 5.29
CA TYR A 67 11.51 -3.21 5.36
C TYR A 67 11.29 -1.94 4.52
N ARG A 68 12.24 -1.02 4.54
CA ARG A 68 12.25 0.17 3.70
C ARG A 68 12.01 -0.16 2.23
N ASP A 69 12.81 -1.08 1.70
CA ASP A 69 12.72 -1.44 0.29
C ASP A 69 11.44 -2.23 -0.02
N ILE A 70 10.99 -3.11 0.88
CA ILE A 70 9.72 -3.82 0.71
C ILE A 70 8.57 -2.82 0.58
N ILE A 71 8.50 -1.82 1.46
CA ILE A 71 7.46 -0.79 1.41
C ILE A 71 7.59 0.06 0.13
N LYS A 72 8.81 0.44 -0.27
CA LYS A 72 9.05 1.15 -1.54
C LYS A 72 8.59 0.33 -2.75
N TYR A 73 8.94 -0.95 -2.84
CA TYR A 73 8.45 -1.81 -3.92
C TYR A 73 6.92 -1.89 -3.94
N THR A 74 6.28 -2.00 -2.76
CA THR A 74 4.83 -2.05 -2.64
C THR A 74 4.17 -0.75 -3.07
N VAL A 75 4.63 0.40 -2.58
CA VAL A 75 3.99 1.71 -2.79
C VAL A 75 4.40 2.33 -4.11
N SER A 76 5.72 2.50 -4.35
CA SER A 76 6.22 3.26 -5.50
C SER A 76 6.15 2.47 -6.81
N ILE A 77 6.36 1.15 -6.76
CA ILE A 77 6.46 0.29 -7.95
C ILE A 77 5.22 -0.60 -8.11
N SER A 78 4.38 -0.71 -7.08
CA SER A 78 3.15 -1.53 -7.08
C SER A 78 3.41 -3.04 -7.13
N ASP A 79 4.52 -3.52 -6.56
CA ASP A 79 4.89 -4.93 -6.53
C ASP A 79 3.89 -5.75 -5.71
N ASN A 80 3.36 -6.83 -6.29
CA ASN A 80 2.33 -7.65 -5.67
C ASN A 80 2.90 -8.61 -4.62
N ASN A 81 4.09 -9.17 -4.85
CA ASN A 81 4.70 -10.08 -3.88
C ASN A 81 5.13 -9.37 -2.59
N THR A 82 5.67 -8.14 -2.70
CA THR A 82 5.98 -7.35 -1.52
C THR A 82 4.72 -6.89 -0.79
N CYS A 83 3.63 -6.63 -1.51
CA CYS A 83 2.32 -6.34 -0.94
C CYS A 83 1.83 -7.50 -0.07
N ASP A 84 1.79 -8.71 -0.61
CA ASP A 84 1.34 -9.89 0.12
C ASP A 84 2.29 -10.26 1.26
N TRP A 85 3.59 -9.99 1.10
CA TRP A 85 4.53 -10.13 2.19
C TRP A 85 4.19 -9.19 3.36
N LEU A 86 3.87 -7.92 3.07
CA LEU A 86 3.44 -6.96 4.10
C LEU A 86 2.10 -7.36 4.74
N ILE A 87 1.15 -7.89 3.98
CA ILE A 87 -0.12 -8.41 4.52
C ILE A 87 0.17 -9.53 5.54
N ARG A 88 1.05 -10.48 5.21
CA ARG A 88 1.47 -11.54 6.15
C ARG A 88 2.21 -10.97 7.35
N PHE A 89 3.09 -9.99 7.16
CA PHE A 89 3.80 -9.32 8.24
C PHE A 89 2.85 -8.65 9.24
N VAL A 90 1.81 -7.99 8.79
CA VAL A 90 0.84 -7.34 9.70
C VAL A 90 -0.12 -8.32 10.36
N GLY A 91 -0.19 -9.56 9.89
CA GLY A 91 -1.01 -10.64 10.47
C GLY A 91 -2.29 -10.94 9.69
N GLY A 92 -2.38 -10.52 8.42
CA GLY A 92 -3.49 -10.78 7.51
C GLY A 92 -4.18 -9.51 7.02
N ILE A 93 -4.98 -9.65 5.96
CA ILE A 93 -5.71 -8.51 5.37
C ILE A 93 -6.78 -7.95 6.31
N ASP A 94 -7.38 -8.80 7.14
CA ASP A 94 -8.33 -8.43 8.18
C ASP A 94 -7.72 -7.46 9.22
N LYS A 95 -6.43 -7.57 9.48
CA LYS A 95 -5.70 -6.66 10.38
C LYS A 95 -5.53 -5.28 9.74
N VAL A 96 -5.30 -5.22 8.43
CA VAL A 96 -5.27 -3.96 7.69
C VAL A 96 -6.64 -3.29 7.76
N ASP A 97 -7.70 -4.01 7.39
CA ASP A 97 -9.06 -3.51 7.42
C ASP A 97 -9.46 -3.00 8.81
N SER A 98 -9.24 -3.83 9.85
CA SER A 98 -9.57 -3.49 11.22
C SER A 98 -8.79 -2.27 11.73
N TYR A 99 -7.49 -2.19 11.41
CA TYR A 99 -6.67 -1.06 11.82
C TYR A 99 -7.14 0.26 11.19
N ILE A 100 -7.39 0.29 9.88
CA ILE A 100 -7.88 1.50 9.21
C ILE A 100 -9.26 1.90 9.76
N LYS A 101 -10.15 0.94 10.00
CA LYS A 101 -11.45 1.20 10.64
C LYS A 101 -11.31 1.77 12.04
N SER A 102 -10.30 1.35 12.80
CA SER A 102 -10.02 1.87 14.15
C SER A 102 -9.62 3.35 14.15
N LEU A 103 -9.12 3.86 13.02
CA LEU A 103 -8.86 5.28 12.81
C LEU A 103 -10.13 6.10 12.52
N GLY A 104 -11.31 5.47 12.53
CA GLY A 104 -12.58 6.10 12.24
C GLY A 104 -12.94 6.14 10.75
N ILE A 105 -12.17 5.48 9.89
CA ILE A 105 -12.44 5.35 8.45
C ILE A 105 -13.29 4.09 8.24
N LYS A 106 -14.58 4.25 7.92
CA LYS A 106 -15.54 3.12 7.89
C LYS A 106 -15.97 2.70 6.50
N ASP A 107 -15.99 3.64 5.53
CA ASP A 107 -16.55 3.38 4.20
C ASP A 107 -15.51 2.77 3.27
N MET A 108 -14.99 1.61 3.70
CA MET A 108 -14.04 0.79 2.98
C MET A 108 -14.15 -0.67 3.43
N ASN A 109 -13.61 -1.58 2.63
CA ASN A 109 -13.53 -3.00 2.95
C ASN A 109 -12.32 -3.62 2.27
N PHE A 110 -11.51 -4.37 3.03
CA PHE A 110 -10.39 -5.13 2.50
C PHE A 110 -10.47 -6.57 2.99
N THR A 111 -10.69 -7.50 2.09
CA THR A 111 -10.80 -8.94 2.36
C THR A 111 -9.86 -9.77 1.50
N GLU A 112 -9.35 -9.20 0.42
CA GLU A 112 -8.56 -9.92 -0.57
C GLU A 112 -7.09 -9.52 -0.54
N THR A 113 -6.24 -10.49 -0.83
CA THR A 113 -4.80 -10.31 -1.06
C THR A 113 -4.52 -10.21 -2.56
N GLU A 114 -3.30 -9.87 -2.96
CA GLU A 114 -2.92 -9.95 -4.38
C GLU A 114 -2.98 -11.40 -4.88
N GLU A 115 -2.64 -12.37 -4.02
CA GLU A 115 -2.71 -13.80 -4.33
C GLU A 115 -4.15 -14.24 -4.64
N SER A 116 -5.12 -13.87 -3.79
CA SER A 116 -6.53 -14.25 -4.02
C SER A 116 -7.09 -13.60 -5.27
N MET A 117 -6.85 -12.30 -5.49
CA MET A 117 -7.26 -11.57 -6.70
C MET A 117 -6.58 -12.09 -7.97
N HIS A 118 -5.38 -12.69 -7.85
CA HIS A 118 -4.73 -13.34 -8.98
C HIS A 118 -5.43 -14.64 -9.38
N THR A 119 -6.00 -15.36 -8.41
CA THR A 119 -6.75 -16.59 -8.66
C THR A 119 -8.09 -16.31 -9.35
N ASP A 120 -8.78 -15.27 -8.91
CA ASP A 120 -10.01 -14.77 -9.52
C ASP A 120 -10.03 -13.24 -9.49
N ILE A 121 -9.92 -12.64 -10.66
CA ILE A 121 -9.89 -11.17 -10.81
C ILE A 121 -11.17 -10.50 -10.31
N MET A 122 -12.30 -11.19 -10.29
CA MET A 122 -13.57 -10.65 -9.81
C MET A 122 -13.54 -10.36 -8.30
N LEU A 123 -12.64 -11.01 -7.56
CA LEU A 123 -12.42 -10.72 -6.14
C LEU A 123 -11.90 -9.29 -5.88
N CYS A 124 -11.37 -8.61 -6.90
CA CYS A 124 -10.96 -7.21 -6.76
C CYS A 124 -12.09 -6.27 -6.32
N TYR A 125 -13.35 -6.62 -6.59
CA TYR A 125 -14.52 -5.87 -6.15
C TYR A 125 -14.82 -6.01 -4.65
N ASN A 126 -14.25 -7.00 -3.99
CA ASN A 126 -14.37 -7.16 -2.54
C ASN A 126 -13.47 -6.15 -1.79
N ASN A 127 -12.40 -5.67 -2.44
CA ASN A 127 -11.55 -4.60 -1.91
C ASN A 127 -12.04 -3.25 -2.46
N TRP A 128 -12.83 -2.54 -1.69
CA TRP A 128 -13.41 -1.26 -2.11
C TRP A 128 -13.20 -0.16 -1.08
N SER A 129 -13.24 1.07 -1.53
CA SER A 129 -13.30 2.27 -0.71
C SER A 129 -14.14 3.34 -1.39
N THR A 130 -14.71 4.25 -0.59
CA THR A 130 -15.24 5.49 -1.14
C THR A 130 -14.12 6.51 -1.32
N PRO A 131 -14.22 7.45 -2.28
CA PRO A 131 -13.24 8.55 -2.41
C PRO A 131 -13.12 9.36 -1.12
N LEU A 132 -14.21 9.56 -0.40
CA LEU A 132 -14.23 10.28 0.87
C LEU A 132 -13.41 9.56 1.94
N ALA A 133 -13.50 8.23 2.04
CA ALA A 133 -12.73 7.45 3.02
C ALA A 133 -11.21 7.57 2.77
N ILE A 134 -10.78 7.51 1.52
CA ILE A 134 -9.36 7.72 1.15
C ILE A 134 -8.92 9.14 1.51
N ALA A 135 -9.72 10.16 1.19
CA ALA A 135 -9.42 11.55 1.51
C ALA A 135 -9.35 11.78 3.03
N GLN A 136 -10.21 11.14 3.81
CA GLN A 136 -10.19 11.19 5.27
C GLN A 136 -8.91 10.58 5.84
N LEU A 137 -8.46 9.43 5.33
CA LEU A 137 -7.21 8.81 5.78
C LEU A 137 -6.01 9.69 5.46
N LEU A 138 -5.92 10.23 4.24
CA LEU A 138 -4.86 11.17 3.86
C LEU A 138 -4.85 12.40 4.76
N LYS A 139 -6.02 13.00 5.00
CA LYS A 139 -6.14 14.15 5.92
C LYS A 139 -5.64 13.80 7.31
N LYS A 140 -6.09 12.67 7.89
CA LYS A 140 -5.67 12.23 9.23
C LYS A 140 -4.18 12.01 9.34
N LEU A 141 -3.54 11.42 8.34
CA LEU A 141 -2.07 11.24 8.31
C LEU A 141 -1.32 12.58 8.35
N HIS A 142 -1.88 13.64 7.76
CA HIS A 142 -1.27 14.98 7.78
C HIS A 142 -1.60 15.78 9.05
N THR A 143 -2.76 15.57 9.66
CA THR A 143 -3.25 16.42 10.78
C THR A 143 -3.17 15.74 12.14
N GLU A 144 -3.03 14.42 12.17
CA GLU A 144 -2.95 13.63 13.40
C GLU A 144 -1.63 12.83 13.43
N ASN A 145 -1.10 12.58 14.60
CA ASN A 145 0.15 11.82 14.77
C ASN A 145 -0.12 10.30 14.68
N ILE A 146 -0.67 9.83 13.56
CA ILE A 146 -0.94 8.40 13.31
C ILE A 146 0.38 7.63 13.19
N LEU A 147 1.34 8.19 12.45
CA LEU A 147 2.71 7.69 12.31
C LEU A 147 3.70 8.67 12.94
N THR A 148 4.87 8.19 13.30
CA THR A 148 6.00 9.05 13.64
C THR A 148 6.36 9.95 12.45
N LYS A 149 7.01 11.09 12.71
CA LYS A 149 7.46 12.01 11.65
C LYS A 149 8.37 11.32 10.63
N GLU A 150 9.24 10.42 11.10
CA GLU A 150 10.15 9.65 10.24
C GLU A 150 9.36 8.74 9.28
N HIS A 151 8.44 7.93 9.82
CA HIS A 151 7.67 6.99 9.02
C HIS A 151 6.69 7.70 8.08
N PHE A 152 6.11 8.82 8.52
CA PHE A 152 5.24 9.62 7.66
C PHE A 152 6.03 10.22 6.48
N ALA A 153 7.17 10.86 6.74
CA ALA A 153 8.02 11.44 5.69
C ALA A 153 8.54 10.37 4.71
N PHE A 154 8.86 9.17 5.22
CA PHE A 154 9.24 8.04 4.39
C PHE A 154 8.09 7.60 3.47
N LEU A 155 6.87 7.43 4.02
CA LEU A 155 5.69 7.04 3.24
C LEU A 155 5.36 8.10 2.16
N GLU A 156 5.40 9.37 2.52
CA GLU A 156 5.19 10.49 1.61
C GLU A 156 6.20 10.45 0.45
N THR A 157 7.49 10.25 0.75
CA THR A 157 8.53 10.08 -0.26
C THR A 157 8.26 8.88 -1.16
N ALA A 158 7.84 7.73 -0.60
CA ALA A 158 7.52 6.55 -1.39
C ALA A 158 6.32 6.78 -2.34
N MET A 159 5.35 7.59 -1.94
CA MET A 159 4.22 7.98 -2.81
C MET A 159 4.65 8.99 -3.89
N LEU A 160 5.54 9.93 -3.58
CA LEU A 160 6.12 10.86 -4.57
C LEU A 160 6.97 10.13 -5.62
N ASP A 161 7.66 9.08 -5.22
CA ASP A 161 8.48 8.22 -6.09
C ASP A 161 7.63 7.24 -6.92
N CYS A 162 6.29 7.30 -6.88
CA CYS A 162 5.43 6.37 -7.60
C CYS A 162 5.62 6.50 -9.11
N VAL A 163 5.91 5.37 -9.77
CA VAL A 163 6.20 5.33 -11.21
C VAL A 163 4.99 4.94 -12.05
N SER A 164 3.92 4.43 -11.44
CA SER A 164 2.71 4.02 -12.14
C SER A 164 1.79 5.20 -12.46
N GLY A 165 0.94 5.10 -13.47
CA GLY A 165 -0.14 6.05 -13.73
C GLY A 165 0.30 7.46 -14.16
N LYS A 166 1.50 7.62 -14.73
CA LYS A 166 2.02 8.94 -15.21
C LYS A 166 1.11 9.63 -16.22
N ASN A 167 0.29 8.88 -16.94
CA ASN A 167 -0.70 9.35 -17.91
C ASN A 167 -2.09 9.60 -17.32
N LYS A 168 -2.23 9.57 -15.99
CA LYS A 168 -3.49 9.80 -15.27
C LYS A 168 -3.49 11.16 -14.60
N LEU A 169 -3.75 11.23 -13.30
CA LEU A 169 -3.90 12.49 -12.57
C LEU A 169 -2.71 13.44 -12.74
N ILE A 170 -1.49 12.91 -12.65
CA ILE A 170 -0.28 13.73 -12.77
C ILE A 170 -0.13 14.38 -14.16
N ALA A 171 -0.65 13.76 -15.23
CA ALA A 171 -0.57 14.30 -16.58
C ALA A 171 -1.39 15.59 -16.78
N GLY A 172 -2.37 15.84 -15.89
CA GLY A 172 -3.17 17.06 -15.89
C GLY A 172 -2.67 18.17 -14.96
N LEU A 173 -1.56 17.94 -14.24
CA LEU A 173 -1.01 18.91 -13.28
C LEU A 173 0.14 19.72 -13.89
N PRO A 174 0.37 20.95 -13.44
CA PRO A 174 1.58 21.69 -13.77
C PRO A 174 2.84 20.91 -13.38
N THR A 175 3.91 21.05 -14.17
CA THR A 175 5.15 20.27 -14.01
C THR A 175 5.94 20.54 -12.74
N ASP A 176 5.69 21.66 -12.09
CA ASP A 176 6.31 22.08 -10.84
C ASP A 176 5.57 21.57 -9.58
N ILE A 177 4.41 20.95 -9.76
CA ILE A 177 3.65 20.38 -8.65
C ILE A 177 4.20 19.02 -8.24
N LYS A 178 4.56 18.89 -6.97
CA LYS A 178 4.87 17.59 -6.36
C LYS A 178 3.57 16.83 -6.12
N PHE A 179 3.45 15.67 -6.72
CA PHE A 179 2.25 14.85 -6.63
C PHE A 179 2.60 13.42 -6.24
N GLY A 180 2.27 13.06 -5.01
CA GLY A 180 2.35 11.68 -4.52
C GLY A 180 1.04 10.94 -4.75
N HIS A 181 1.13 9.69 -5.17
CA HIS A 181 -0.04 8.84 -5.44
C HIS A 181 0.26 7.35 -5.28
N LYS A 182 -0.81 6.57 -5.38
CA LYS A 182 -0.75 5.11 -5.44
C LYS A 182 -1.86 4.58 -6.34
#